data_bbe89663311ee9f621941c7524a88970
#
_entry.id   bbe89663311ee9f621941c7524a88970
#
_cell.length_a   1.000
_cell.length_b   1.000
_cell.length_c   1.000
_cell.angle_alpha   90.00
_cell.angle_beta   90.00
_cell.angle_gamma   90.00
#
_symmetry.space_group_name_H-M   'P 1'
#
loop_
_entity.id
_entity.type
_entity.pdbx_description
1 polymer ?
#
loop_
_entity_poly.entity_id
_entity_poly.type
_entity_poly.pdbx_seq_one_letter_code
_entity_poly.pdbx_strand_id
1 'polypeptide(L)'
;YKGATLQYKDVARKIEKLHIIFEESGIRKGDKIAVCGRNSSHWGVTFLATLTYGAVIVPILHEFKADNVHNIVNHSEAKLLFVGDMVWENLNESAMPLLEGILMMNDFTLLVSRSERLTHAREHLNEMFGKKYPKNFRKEHIEYHKDEPEELAVINYTSGTTSYSKGVMLPYRSLWSNTKFAYEVLELKAGDKIVSM
;
A
#
# COMPACT_ATOMS: atom_id res chain seq x y z
N TYR A 1 -13.22 -19.34 -0.74
CA TYR A 1 -12.95 -17.93 -0.46
C TYR A 1 -13.74 -17.05 -1.43
N LYS A 2 -14.54 -16.11 -0.91
CA LYS A 2 -15.41 -15.25 -1.74
C LYS A 2 -14.73 -13.93 -2.17
N GLY A 3 -13.41 -13.88 -2.25
CA GLY A 3 -12.65 -12.72 -2.67
C GLY A 3 -12.56 -12.56 -4.19
N ALA A 4 -12.25 -11.35 -4.65
CA ALA A 4 -11.99 -11.08 -6.07
C ALA A 4 -10.73 -11.84 -6.53
N THR A 5 -10.86 -12.61 -7.59
CA THR A 5 -9.72 -13.26 -8.26
C THR A 5 -9.04 -12.25 -9.18
N LEU A 6 -7.75 -12.01 -8.97
CA LEU A 6 -6.94 -11.16 -9.83
C LEU A 6 -5.90 -11.99 -10.58
N GLN A 7 -5.75 -11.72 -11.86
CA GLN A 7 -4.60 -12.18 -12.64
C GLN A 7 -3.44 -11.19 -12.49
N TYR A 8 -2.21 -11.60 -12.76
CA TYR A 8 -1.03 -10.70 -12.68
C TYR A 8 -1.20 -9.40 -13.50
N LYS A 9 -1.86 -9.49 -14.66
CA LYS A 9 -2.18 -8.31 -15.47
C LYS A 9 -3.14 -7.33 -14.78
N ASP A 10 -4.06 -7.85 -13.95
CA ASP A 10 -5.00 -7.03 -13.19
C ASP A 10 -4.30 -6.37 -12.01
N VAL A 11 -3.37 -7.11 -11.36
CA VAL A 11 -2.49 -6.56 -10.32
C VAL A 11 -1.65 -5.42 -10.88
N ALA A 12 -0.96 -5.63 -12.00
CA ALA A 12 -0.14 -4.60 -12.65
C ALA A 12 -0.97 -3.37 -13.03
N ARG A 13 -2.17 -3.55 -13.59
CA ARG A 13 -3.07 -2.43 -13.92
C ARG A 13 -3.51 -1.65 -12.69
N LYS A 14 -3.80 -2.34 -11.58
CA LYS A 14 -4.16 -1.68 -10.32
C LYS A 14 -2.98 -0.93 -9.70
N ILE A 15 -1.78 -1.48 -9.77
CA ILE A 15 -0.54 -0.81 -9.34
C ILE A 15 -0.38 0.50 -10.11
N GLU A 16 -0.45 0.47 -11.45
CA GLU A 16 -0.32 1.68 -12.27
C GLU A 16 -1.42 2.72 -12.00
N LYS A 17 -2.64 2.29 -11.70
CA LYS A 17 -3.70 3.21 -11.26
C LYS A 17 -3.37 3.87 -9.92
N LEU A 18 -2.81 3.13 -8.97
CA LEU A 18 -2.35 3.71 -7.71
C LEU A 18 -1.15 4.64 -7.91
N HIS A 19 -0.22 4.32 -8.81
CA HIS A 19 0.89 5.21 -9.15
C HIS A 19 0.38 6.54 -9.70
N ILE A 20 -0.65 6.54 -10.55
CA ILE A 20 -1.29 7.78 -11.03
C ILE A 20 -1.87 8.57 -9.85
N ILE A 21 -2.58 7.93 -8.94
CA ILE A 21 -3.10 8.61 -7.74
C ILE A 21 -1.95 9.21 -6.92
N PHE A 22 -0.87 8.47 -6.69
CA PHE A 22 0.26 8.94 -5.90
C PHE A 22 0.95 10.15 -6.56
N GLU A 23 1.23 10.06 -7.86
CA GLU A 23 1.88 11.11 -8.64
C GLU A 23 1.04 12.40 -8.65
N GLU A 24 -0.23 12.29 -9.01
CA GLU A 24 -1.13 13.43 -9.10
C GLU A 24 -1.42 14.05 -7.73
N SER A 25 -1.46 13.25 -6.66
CA SER A 25 -1.61 13.73 -5.29
C SER A 25 -0.34 14.36 -4.72
N GLY A 26 0.78 14.25 -5.43
CA GLY A 26 2.06 14.81 -4.99
C GLY A 26 2.82 13.97 -3.98
N ILE A 27 2.49 12.69 -3.87
CA ILE A 27 3.30 11.72 -3.11
C ILE A 27 4.68 11.64 -3.77
N ARG A 28 5.72 11.65 -2.96
CA ARG A 28 7.11 11.59 -3.41
C ARG A 28 7.77 10.29 -2.93
N LYS A 29 8.91 9.97 -3.55
CA LYS A 29 9.81 8.92 -3.06
C LYS A 29 10.12 9.13 -1.57
N GLY A 30 10.03 8.06 -0.78
CA GLY A 30 10.26 8.10 0.66
C GLY A 30 9.08 8.60 1.51
N ASP A 31 8.01 9.13 0.91
CA ASP A 31 6.78 9.41 1.64
C ASP A 31 6.14 8.11 2.14
N LYS A 32 5.47 8.18 3.29
CA LYS A 32 4.89 7.00 3.94
C LYS A 32 3.42 6.84 3.56
N ILE A 33 3.05 5.61 3.23
CA ILE A 33 1.68 5.20 2.93
C ILE A 33 1.31 4.06 3.89
N ALA A 34 0.28 4.26 4.69
CA ALA A 34 -0.19 3.26 5.64
C ALA A 34 -1.25 2.34 5.00
N VAL A 35 -1.24 1.07 5.41
CA VAL A 35 -2.27 0.09 5.06
C VAL A 35 -2.72 -0.65 6.29
N CYS A 36 -4.03 -0.64 6.58
CA CYS A 36 -4.63 -1.31 7.74
C CYS A 36 -5.89 -2.06 7.31
N GLY A 37 -5.81 -3.37 7.25
CA GLY A 37 -6.92 -4.23 6.84
C GLY A 37 -6.52 -5.69 6.77
N ARG A 38 -7.52 -6.57 6.58
CA ARG A 38 -7.26 -8.00 6.42
C ARG A 38 -6.46 -8.31 5.16
N ASN A 39 -5.69 -9.37 5.22
CA ASN A 39 -4.98 -9.89 4.05
C ASN A 39 -5.94 -10.14 2.89
N SER A 40 -5.64 -9.53 1.76
CA SER A 40 -6.45 -9.61 0.54
C SER A 40 -5.60 -9.30 -0.69
N SER A 41 -6.13 -9.58 -1.87
CA SER A 41 -5.48 -9.20 -3.12
C SER A 41 -5.25 -7.68 -3.23
N HIS A 42 -6.16 -6.88 -2.70
CA HIS A 42 -6.03 -5.42 -2.70
C HIS A 42 -5.00 -4.93 -1.69
N TRP A 43 -4.85 -5.61 -0.54
CA TRP A 43 -3.76 -5.36 0.39
C TRP A 43 -2.41 -5.58 -0.30
N GLY A 44 -2.26 -6.71 -1.00
CA GLY A 44 -1.05 -7.01 -1.78
C GLY A 44 -0.80 -6.00 -2.91
N VAL A 45 -1.84 -5.56 -3.60
CA VAL A 45 -1.73 -4.49 -4.63
C VAL A 45 -1.24 -3.18 -4.00
N THR A 46 -1.81 -2.76 -2.87
CA THR A 46 -1.40 -1.52 -2.18
C THR A 46 0.06 -1.61 -1.72
N PHE A 47 0.45 -2.74 -1.13
CA PHE A 47 1.82 -3.00 -0.71
C PHE A 47 2.80 -2.89 -1.89
N LEU A 48 2.53 -3.62 -2.97
CA LEU A 48 3.39 -3.60 -4.16
C LEU A 48 3.40 -2.23 -4.85
N ALA A 49 2.24 -1.56 -4.97
CA ALA A 49 2.18 -0.23 -5.56
C ALA A 49 3.03 0.78 -4.80
N THR A 50 2.99 0.73 -3.46
CA THR A 50 3.80 1.63 -2.62
C THR A 50 5.30 1.39 -2.84
N LEU A 51 5.75 0.14 -2.80
CA LEU A 51 7.16 -0.19 -3.01
C LEU A 51 7.63 0.14 -4.42
N THR A 52 6.86 -0.24 -5.44
CA THR A 52 7.24 -0.02 -6.84
C THR A 52 7.15 1.44 -7.29
N TYR A 53 6.53 2.30 -6.48
CA TYR A 53 6.57 3.75 -6.62
C TYR A 53 7.80 4.39 -5.97
N GLY A 54 8.46 3.69 -5.04
CA GLY A 54 9.54 4.21 -4.21
C GLY A 54 9.07 4.94 -2.96
N ALA A 55 7.81 4.75 -2.56
CA ALA A 55 7.29 5.20 -1.27
C ALA A 55 7.51 4.12 -0.20
N VAL A 56 7.39 4.50 1.07
CA VAL A 56 7.60 3.61 2.22
C VAL A 56 6.25 3.08 2.69
N ILE A 57 6.07 1.77 2.71
CA ILE A 57 4.84 1.16 3.22
C ILE A 57 4.87 1.02 4.75
N VAL A 58 3.75 1.34 5.39
CA VAL A 58 3.52 1.19 6.84
C VAL A 58 2.36 0.22 7.04
N PRO A 59 2.62 -1.10 7.09
CA PRO A 59 1.60 -2.09 7.36
C PRO A 59 1.18 -2.04 8.83
N ILE A 60 -0.12 -1.97 9.08
CA ILE A 60 -0.71 -1.92 10.42
C ILE A 60 -1.64 -3.12 10.58
N LEU A 61 -1.50 -3.84 11.69
CA LEU A 61 -2.35 -4.99 11.98
C LEU A 61 -3.81 -4.53 12.18
N HIS A 62 -4.73 -5.18 11.50
CA HIS A 62 -6.15 -4.83 11.54
C HIS A 62 -6.83 -5.11 12.89
N GLU A 63 -6.20 -5.90 13.76
CA GLU A 63 -6.64 -6.17 15.14
C GLU A 63 -6.24 -5.06 16.11
N PHE A 64 -5.44 -4.09 15.70
CA PHE A 64 -5.09 -2.99 16.59
C PHE A 64 -6.31 -2.12 16.89
N LYS A 65 -6.38 -1.65 18.13
CA LYS A 65 -7.41 -0.67 18.54
C LYS A 65 -7.22 0.64 17.78
N ALA A 66 -8.29 1.38 17.60
CA ALA A 66 -8.29 2.65 16.85
C ALA A 66 -7.17 3.61 17.30
N ASP A 67 -7.00 3.78 18.63
CA ASP A 67 -5.94 4.68 19.15
C ASP A 67 -4.53 4.25 18.74
N ASN A 68 -4.27 2.93 18.66
CA ASN A 68 -2.97 2.44 18.20
C ASN A 68 -2.79 2.73 16.70
N VAL A 69 -3.85 2.56 15.89
CA VAL A 69 -3.81 2.91 14.47
C VAL A 69 -3.54 4.40 14.29
N HIS A 70 -4.27 5.28 15.01
CA HIS A 70 -4.07 6.72 14.98
C HIS A 70 -2.62 7.09 15.34
N ASN A 71 -2.09 6.52 16.43
CA ASN A 71 -0.72 6.77 16.88
C ASN A 71 0.31 6.33 15.84
N ILE A 72 0.15 5.17 15.22
CA ILE A 72 1.06 4.66 14.19
C ILE A 72 1.04 5.55 12.95
N VAL A 73 -0.14 5.92 12.48
CA VAL A 73 -0.31 6.80 11.32
C VAL A 73 0.36 8.15 11.56
N ASN A 74 0.14 8.76 12.73
CA ASN A 74 0.74 10.04 13.09
C ASN A 74 2.26 9.92 13.29
N HIS A 75 2.73 8.90 14.01
CA HIS A 75 4.16 8.70 14.28
C HIS A 75 4.96 8.40 13.02
N SER A 76 4.38 7.66 12.08
CA SER A 76 5.00 7.38 10.80
C SER A 76 4.95 8.56 9.82
N GLU A 77 4.16 9.60 10.14
CA GLU A 77 3.90 10.72 9.23
C GLU A 77 3.33 10.24 7.88
N ALA A 78 2.47 9.22 7.92
CA ALA A 78 1.84 8.69 6.71
C ALA A 78 0.97 9.77 6.04
N LYS A 79 1.10 9.90 4.72
CA LYS A 79 0.30 10.86 3.93
C LYS A 79 -1.02 10.29 3.46
N LEU A 80 -1.05 8.99 3.18
CA LEU A 80 -2.25 8.26 2.80
C LEU A 80 -2.45 7.06 3.70
N LEU A 81 -3.73 6.72 3.95
CA LEU A 81 -4.13 5.49 4.63
C LEU A 81 -5.08 4.69 3.73
N PHE A 82 -4.70 3.45 3.43
CA PHE A 82 -5.62 2.47 2.85
C PHE A 82 -6.20 1.61 3.97
N VAL A 83 -7.52 1.58 4.08
CA VAL A 83 -8.20 0.98 5.22
C VAL A 83 -9.26 -0.04 4.80
N GLY A 84 -9.37 -1.15 5.52
CA GLY A 84 -10.47 -2.11 5.38
C GLY A 84 -11.75 -1.59 6.03
N ASP A 85 -12.91 -2.05 5.55
CA ASP A 85 -14.24 -1.65 6.00
C ASP A 85 -14.41 -1.75 7.52
N MET A 86 -14.16 -2.92 8.11
CA MET A 86 -14.29 -3.15 9.55
C MET A 86 -13.37 -2.28 10.41
N VAL A 87 -12.21 -1.88 9.88
CA VAL A 87 -11.28 -0.99 10.57
C VAL A 87 -11.80 0.43 10.49
N TRP A 88 -12.25 0.85 9.31
CA TRP A 88 -12.77 2.20 9.06
C TRP A 88 -13.90 2.60 10.00
N GLU A 89 -14.84 1.68 10.26
CA GLU A 89 -15.99 1.91 11.15
C GLU A 89 -15.60 2.38 12.56
N ASN A 90 -14.37 2.10 13.00
CA ASN A 90 -13.90 2.43 14.34
C ASN A 90 -12.89 3.59 14.38
N LEU A 91 -12.45 4.10 13.22
CA LEU A 91 -11.44 5.16 13.16
C LEU A 91 -12.06 6.55 13.32
N ASN A 92 -11.33 7.41 14.02
CA ASN A 92 -11.59 8.84 14.03
C ASN A 92 -10.58 9.54 13.10
N GLU A 93 -11.02 9.99 11.94
CA GLU A 93 -10.18 10.67 10.96
C GLU A 93 -9.54 11.96 11.48
N SER A 94 -10.24 12.66 12.38
CA SER A 94 -9.74 13.90 12.98
C SER A 94 -8.55 13.66 13.91
N ALA A 95 -8.35 12.44 14.39
CA ALA A 95 -7.19 12.06 15.18
C ALA A 95 -5.92 11.83 14.33
N MET A 96 -6.03 11.91 13.00
CA MET A 96 -4.93 11.72 12.06
C MET A 96 -4.76 12.97 11.15
N PRO A 97 -4.37 14.13 11.70
CA PRO A 97 -4.40 15.40 10.97
C PRO A 97 -3.38 15.51 9.83
N LEU A 98 -2.32 14.70 9.83
CA LEU A 98 -1.26 14.73 8.81
C LEU A 98 -1.64 13.97 7.54
N LEU A 99 -2.70 13.16 7.55
CA LEU A 99 -3.17 12.46 6.36
C LEU A 99 -3.73 13.45 5.33
N GLU A 100 -3.31 13.30 4.10
CA GLU A 100 -3.91 13.99 2.95
C GLU A 100 -5.18 13.29 2.48
N GLY A 101 -5.30 11.98 2.74
CA GLY A 101 -6.50 11.23 2.43
C GLY A 101 -6.54 9.81 2.97
N ILE A 102 -7.77 9.28 3.00
CA ILE A 102 -8.06 7.90 3.39
C ILE A 102 -8.84 7.25 2.25
N LEU A 103 -8.37 6.07 1.82
CA LEU A 103 -8.99 5.30 0.75
C LEU A 103 -9.45 3.94 1.27
N MET A 104 -10.62 3.51 0.83
CA MET A 104 -11.10 2.15 1.07
C MET A 104 -10.21 1.15 0.33
N MET A 105 -9.70 0.15 1.03
CA MET A 105 -8.77 -0.82 0.45
C MET A 105 -9.43 -1.72 -0.62
N ASN A 106 -10.71 -2.03 -0.48
CA ASN A 106 -11.39 -3.02 -1.33
C ASN A 106 -11.59 -2.57 -2.79
N ASP A 107 -11.73 -1.26 -3.02
CA ASP A 107 -12.05 -0.69 -4.33
C ASP A 107 -11.33 0.64 -4.63
N PHE A 108 -10.52 1.11 -3.66
CA PHE A 108 -9.81 2.39 -3.69
C PHE A 108 -10.76 3.60 -3.75
N THR A 109 -11.97 3.47 -3.22
CA THR A 109 -12.89 4.61 -3.04
C THR A 109 -12.29 5.60 -2.04
N LEU A 110 -12.35 6.88 -2.37
CA LEU A 110 -11.89 7.96 -1.50
C LEU A 110 -12.93 8.18 -0.40
N LEU A 111 -12.54 7.93 0.85
CA LEU A 111 -13.38 8.13 2.04
C LEU A 111 -13.22 9.53 2.62
N VAL A 112 -11.98 9.98 2.69
CA VAL A 112 -11.61 11.32 3.18
C VAL A 112 -10.58 11.91 2.24
N SER A 113 -10.75 13.18 1.88
CA SER A 113 -9.74 13.94 1.16
C SER A 113 -9.55 15.31 1.83
N ARG A 114 -8.29 15.66 2.02
CA ARG A 114 -7.86 16.98 2.46
C ARG A 114 -7.02 17.68 1.39
N SER A 115 -6.98 17.10 0.19
CA SER A 115 -6.22 17.58 -0.96
C SER A 115 -7.10 17.58 -2.20
N GLU A 116 -7.28 18.76 -2.83
CA GLU A 116 -8.00 18.88 -4.10
C GLU A 116 -7.33 18.04 -5.19
N ARG A 117 -6.00 17.93 -5.16
CA ARG A 117 -5.25 17.09 -6.11
C ARG A 117 -5.60 15.61 -5.97
N LEU A 118 -5.71 15.09 -4.73
CA LEU A 118 -6.11 13.72 -4.47
C LEU A 118 -7.55 13.45 -4.95
N THR A 119 -8.47 14.37 -4.66
CA THR A 119 -9.86 14.29 -5.13
C THR A 119 -9.91 14.23 -6.65
N HIS A 120 -9.25 15.16 -7.32
CA HIS A 120 -9.17 15.21 -8.78
C HIS A 120 -8.56 13.93 -9.37
N ALA A 121 -7.45 13.47 -8.81
CA ALA A 121 -6.78 12.25 -9.26
C ALA A 121 -7.71 11.02 -9.16
N ARG A 122 -8.48 10.92 -8.07
CA ARG A 122 -9.40 9.79 -7.89
C ARG A 122 -10.60 9.85 -8.83
N GLU A 123 -11.18 11.02 -9.01
CA GLU A 123 -12.35 11.22 -9.90
C GLU A 123 -12.02 10.96 -11.37
N HIS A 124 -10.84 11.39 -11.83
CA HIS A 124 -10.40 11.28 -13.22
C HIS A 124 -9.47 10.09 -13.49
N LEU A 125 -9.33 9.18 -12.54
CA LEU A 125 -8.36 8.07 -12.60
C LEU A 125 -8.44 7.25 -13.90
N ASN A 126 -9.64 6.91 -14.33
CA ASN A 126 -9.83 6.10 -15.55
C ASN A 126 -9.46 6.87 -16.82
N GLU A 127 -9.74 8.18 -16.85
CA GLU A 127 -9.36 9.07 -17.95
C GLU A 127 -7.83 9.20 -18.02
N MET A 128 -7.18 9.47 -16.88
CA MET A 128 -5.72 9.57 -16.77
C MET A 128 -5.04 8.27 -17.17
N PHE A 129 -5.56 7.14 -16.70
CA PHE A 129 -5.05 5.83 -17.09
C PHE A 129 -5.20 5.59 -18.60
N GLY A 130 -6.33 5.95 -19.19
CA GLY A 130 -6.57 5.87 -20.65
C GLY A 130 -5.64 6.77 -21.46
N LYS A 131 -5.31 7.96 -20.96
CA LYS A 131 -4.33 8.87 -21.58
C LYS A 131 -2.92 8.32 -21.51
N LYS A 132 -2.52 7.76 -20.35
CA LYS A 132 -1.18 7.16 -20.15
C LYS A 132 -0.99 5.89 -20.99
N TYR A 133 -2.07 5.12 -21.21
CA TYR A 133 -2.06 3.84 -21.93
C TYR A 133 -3.13 3.79 -23.04
N PRO A 134 -2.98 4.59 -24.14
CA PRO A 134 -4.08 4.86 -25.10
C PRO A 134 -4.46 3.68 -25.99
N LYS A 135 -3.59 2.71 -26.19
CA LYS A 135 -3.89 1.57 -27.08
C LYS A 135 -4.07 0.28 -26.32
N ASN A 136 -3.00 -0.16 -25.65
CA ASN A 136 -2.97 -1.40 -24.88
C ASN A 136 -2.03 -1.23 -23.69
N PHE A 137 -2.47 -1.67 -22.52
CA PHE A 137 -1.60 -1.78 -21.36
C PHE A 137 -0.73 -3.03 -21.48
N ARG A 138 0.57 -2.86 -21.60
CA ARG A 138 1.56 -3.93 -21.78
C ARG A 138 2.71 -3.76 -20.78
N LYS A 139 3.43 -4.85 -20.50
CA LYS A 139 4.58 -4.87 -19.59
C LYS A 139 5.69 -3.90 -20.00
N GLU A 140 5.85 -3.65 -21.31
CA GLU A 140 6.87 -2.74 -21.85
C GLU A 140 6.61 -1.27 -21.52
N HIS A 141 5.41 -0.93 -21.05
CA HIS A 141 5.03 0.42 -20.65
C HIS A 141 5.19 0.67 -19.16
N ILE A 142 5.60 -0.35 -18.39
CA ILE A 142 5.68 -0.28 -16.94
C ILE A 142 7.12 0.05 -16.56
N GLU A 143 7.30 1.17 -15.89
CA GLU A 143 8.55 1.57 -15.28
C GLU A 143 8.36 1.68 -13.76
N TYR A 144 8.96 0.75 -13.03
CA TYR A 144 8.95 0.77 -11.58
C TYR A 144 10.19 1.47 -11.05
N HIS A 145 10.07 1.97 -9.82
CA HIS A 145 11.19 2.53 -9.08
C HIS A 145 12.35 1.51 -9.05
N LYS A 146 13.56 2.00 -9.33
CA LYS A 146 14.80 1.22 -9.16
C LYS A 146 15.28 1.46 -7.74
N ASP A 147 15.03 0.48 -6.88
CA ASP A 147 15.38 0.51 -5.48
C ASP A 147 16.88 0.29 -5.24
N GLU A 148 17.41 1.01 -4.26
CA GLU A 148 18.75 0.77 -3.74
C GLU A 148 18.66 -0.12 -2.48
N PRO A 149 19.63 -1.02 -2.25
CA PRO A 149 19.55 -2.00 -1.15
C PRO A 149 19.32 -1.40 0.24
N GLU A 150 19.90 -0.25 0.53
CA GLU A 150 19.81 0.44 1.83
C GLU A 150 18.65 1.42 1.90
N GLU A 151 17.91 1.62 0.82
CA GLU A 151 16.75 2.48 0.80
C GLU A 151 15.64 1.90 1.67
N LEU A 152 14.98 2.77 2.47
CA LEU A 152 13.89 2.37 3.35
C LEU A 152 12.68 1.91 2.53
N ALA A 153 12.19 0.71 2.79
CA ALA A 153 11.05 0.11 2.10
C ALA A 153 9.81 0.02 3.00
N VAL A 154 10.00 -0.40 4.25
CA VAL A 154 8.91 -0.71 5.18
C VAL A 154 9.20 -0.15 6.56
N ILE A 155 8.18 0.39 7.23
CA ILE A 155 8.22 0.63 8.68
C ILE A 155 7.18 -0.30 9.31
N ASN A 156 7.64 -1.36 9.96
CA ASN A 156 6.78 -2.35 10.59
C ASN A 156 6.65 -2.08 12.09
N TYR A 157 5.42 -1.86 12.57
CA TYR A 157 5.17 -1.60 13.98
C TYR A 157 4.91 -2.88 14.74
N THR A 158 5.64 -3.06 15.83
CA THR A 158 5.45 -4.18 16.74
C THR A 158 4.70 -3.72 17.99
N SER A 159 3.86 -4.60 18.54
CA SER A 159 3.28 -4.43 19.89
C SER A 159 4.41 -4.52 20.91
N GLY A 160 5.03 -3.39 21.24
CA GLY A 160 6.05 -3.35 22.29
C GLY A 160 5.46 -3.69 23.67
N THR A 161 6.26 -4.26 24.55
CA THR A 161 5.93 -4.44 25.97
C THR A 161 5.79 -3.12 26.73
N THR A 162 6.11 -2.00 26.09
CA THR A 162 5.95 -0.62 26.57
C THR A 162 4.76 0.02 25.89
N SER A 163 4.15 1.04 26.51
CA SER A 163 2.91 1.74 26.12
C SER A 163 2.85 2.27 24.68
N TYR A 164 3.95 2.26 23.93
CA TYR A 164 4.03 2.79 22.56
C TYR A 164 4.56 1.73 21.60
N SER A 165 3.89 1.60 20.44
CA SER A 165 4.36 0.76 19.34
C SER A 165 5.69 1.30 18.79
N LYS A 166 6.64 0.41 18.54
CA LYS A 166 7.95 0.76 17.96
C LYS A 166 7.95 0.44 16.47
N GLY A 167 8.37 1.39 15.66
CA GLY A 167 8.53 1.21 14.21
C GLY A 167 9.91 0.63 13.90
N VAL A 168 9.95 -0.56 13.32
CA VAL A 168 11.17 -1.19 12.80
C VAL A 168 11.34 -0.79 11.34
N MET A 169 12.44 -0.12 11.04
CA MET A 169 12.78 0.35 9.68
C MET A 169 13.47 -0.78 8.92
N LEU A 170 12.85 -1.23 7.83
CA LEU A 170 13.33 -2.31 6.99
C LEU A 170 13.69 -1.79 5.60
N PRO A 171 14.98 -1.88 5.19
CA PRO A 171 15.40 -1.51 3.84
C PRO A 171 15.02 -2.58 2.81
N TYR A 172 15.08 -2.26 1.52
CA TYR A 172 14.79 -3.19 0.42
C TYR A 172 15.61 -4.48 0.51
N ARG A 173 16.87 -4.42 0.91
CA ARG A 173 17.70 -5.63 1.08
C ARG A 173 17.10 -6.66 2.05
N SER A 174 16.36 -6.21 3.09
CA SER A 174 15.72 -7.11 4.04
C SER A 174 14.57 -7.87 3.39
N LEU A 175 13.77 -7.22 2.55
CA LEU A 175 12.71 -7.86 1.78
C LEU A 175 13.28 -8.82 0.74
N TRP A 176 14.32 -8.39 0.04
CA TRP A 176 15.00 -9.20 -0.96
C TRP A 176 15.61 -10.48 -0.35
N SER A 177 16.31 -10.36 0.78
CA SER A 177 16.92 -11.50 1.45
C SER A 177 15.89 -12.55 1.86
N ASN A 178 14.74 -12.12 2.41
CA ASN A 178 13.65 -13.03 2.76
C ASN A 178 13.01 -13.69 1.52
N THR A 179 12.82 -12.93 0.46
CA THR A 179 12.26 -13.45 -0.80
C THR A 179 13.20 -14.46 -1.43
N LYS A 180 14.50 -14.16 -1.46
CA LYS A 180 15.53 -15.07 -1.98
C LYS A 180 15.57 -16.36 -1.18
N PHE A 181 15.61 -16.26 0.16
CA PHE A 181 15.56 -17.43 1.03
C PHE A 181 14.32 -18.29 0.80
N ALA A 182 13.15 -17.68 0.73
CA ALA A 182 11.90 -18.39 0.45
C ALA A 182 11.94 -19.10 -0.92
N TYR A 183 12.48 -18.46 -1.94
CA TYR A 183 12.64 -19.06 -3.26
C TYR A 183 13.59 -20.27 -3.27
N GLU A 184 14.67 -20.20 -2.49
CA GLU A 184 15.66 -21.28 -2.39
C GLU A 184 15.16 -22.48 -1.57
N VAL A 185 14.29 -22.24 -0.56
CA VAL A 185 13.87 -23.28 0.40
C VAL A 185 12.51 -23.89 0.05
N LEU A 186 11.58 -23.11 -0.52
CA LEU A 186 10.19 -23.56 -0.73
C LEU A 186 10.00 -24.25 -2.07
N GLU A 187 10.91 -24.78 -2.75
CA GLU A 187 10.78 -25.58 -4.00
C GLU A 187 9.45 -25.37 -4.78
N LEU A 188 8.99 -24.11 -4.87
CA LEU A 188 7.70 -23.76 -5.49
C LEU A 188 7.69 -24.06 -6.98
N LYS A 189 6.61 -24.70 -7.46
CA LYS A 189 6.42 -25.08 -8.86
C LYS A 189 5.22 -24.35 -9.46
N ALA A 190 5.20 -24.25 -10.79
CA ALA A 190 4.04 -23.71 -11.49
C ALA A 190 2.78 -24.53 -11.17
N GLY A 191 1.74 -23.87 -10.69
CA GLY A 191 0.48 -24.48 -10.25
C GLY A 191 0.34 -24.66 -8.73
N ASP A 192 1.40 -24.48 -7.96
CA ASP A 192 1.32 -24.51 -6.51
C ASP A 192 0.46 -23.38 -5.97
N LYS A 193 -0.20 -23.64 -4.84
CA LYS A 193 -1.08 -22.69 -4.16
C LYS A 193 -0.53 -22.39 -2.77
N ILE A 194 -0.36 -21.10 -2.48
CA ILE A 194 0.03 -20.63 -1.16
C ILE A 194 -1.19 -19.96 -0.52
N VAL A 195 -1.46 -20.30 0.74
CA VAL A 195 -2.50 -19.66 1.54
C VAL A 195 -1.85 -18.66 2.50
N SER A 196 -2.30 -17.40 2.44
CA SER A 196 -1.98 -16.39 3.43
C SER A 196 -3.15 -16.28 4.41
N MET A 197 -2.86 -16.42 5.69
CA MET A 197 -3.84 -16.28 6.78
C MET A 197 -3.69 -14.91 7.45
#